data_6e480fb10a878c57d151d39ed7a69c51
#
_entry.id   6e480fb10a878c57d151d39ed7a69c51
#
_cell.length_a   1.000
_cell.length_b   1.000
_cell.length_c   1.000
_cell.angle_alpha   90.00
_cell.angle_beta   90.00
_cell.angle_gamma   90.00
#
_symmetry.space_group_name_H-M   'P 1'
#
loop_
_entity.id
_entity.type
_entity.pdbx_description
1 polymer ?
#
loop_
_entity_poly.entity_id
_entity_poly.type
_entity_poly.pdbx_seq_one_letter_code
_entity_poly.pdbx_strand_id
1 'polypeptide(L)'
;MGGKELMNLVIEAVDTATQCVEVDAVFHVDNVQELCHVLETDAAGFNPKLIYDLDSSDVQRLKVRYGLKFDPEGYPVRLRSASRMDSLPYKVHTNRELSLMLIGTKPLAVFLEACSGGADSGVIVEEQLFEPYVTAGRFIKRVQHGIRIKGMDQEFRRVLYAQVGEEWRIDAYILMKKVAERSGWSEAFERMEGSLLGYEDWQNDVFIEMFYGASV
;
A
#
# COMPACT_ATOMS: atom_id res chain seq x y z
N MET A 1 -23.41 15.24 -22.93
CA MET A 1 -23.86 14.22 -21.97
C MET A 1 -22.59 13.79 -21.20
N GLY A 2 -22.34 14.44 -20.06
CA GLY A 2 -21.22 14.04 -19.18
C GLY A 2 -21.57 12.70 -18.54
N GLY A 3 -20.78 11.67 -18.84
CA GLY A 3 -20.89 10.39 -18.14
C GLY A 3 -20.72 10.63 -16.64
N LYS A 4 -21.58 10.04 -15.83
CA LYS A 4 -21.37 9.95 -14.39
C LYS A 4 -20.10 9.14 -14.19
N GLU A 5 -19.04 9.79 -13.82
CA GLU A 5 -17.80 9.10 -13.45
C GLU A 5 -17.97 8.60 -12.02
N LEU A 6 -18.41 7.35 -11.91
CA LEU A 6 -18.53 6.63 -10.65
C LEU A 6 -17.13 6.49 -10.04
N MET A 7 -16.92 6.98 -8.85
CA MET A 7 -15.61 6.94 -8.20
C MET A 7 -15.69 6.28 -6.81
N ASN A 8 -14.81 5.32 -6.57
CA ASN A 8 -14.61 4.77 -5.24
C ASN A 8 -13.47 5.49 -4.54
N LEU A 9 -13.69 5.89 -3.31
CA LEU A 9 -12.73 6.56 -2.45
C LEU A 9 -12.47 5.75 -1.19
N VAL A 10 -11.31 5.96 -0.60
CA VAL A 10 -10.94 5.42 0.70
C VAL A 10 -10.62 6.57 1.64
N ILE A 11 -11.25 6.57 2.80
CA ILE A 11 -10.85 7.39 3.94
C ILE A 11 -9.99 6.52 4.87
N GLU A 12 -8.83 7.02 5.27
CA GLU A 12 -7.83 6.28 6.05
C GLU A 12 -7.37 7.09 7.26
N ALA A 13 -7.30 6.45 8.42
CA ALA A 13 -6.63 6.97 9.60
C ALA A 13 -5.20 6.39 9.67
N VAL A 14 -4.19 7.24 9.79
CA VAL A 14 -2.78 6.87 9.65
C VAL A 14 -2.02 7.21 10.92
N ASP A 15 -1.36 6.22 11.52
CA ASP A 15 -0.42 6.45 12.61
C ASP A 15 0.84 7.15 12.06
N THR A 16 1.11 8.37 12.52
CA THR A 16 2.27 9.16 12.09
C THR A 16 3.60 8.58 12.54
N ALA A 17 3.62 7.80 13.61
CA ALA A 17 4.85 7.20 14.12
C ALA A 17 5.27 5.96 13.32
N THR A 18 4.31 5.21 12.80
CA THR A 18 4.56 3.98 12.04
C THR A 18 4.24 4.13 10.56
N GLN A 19 3.60 5.23 10.16
CA GLN A 19 3.02 5.46 8.82
C GLN A 19 2.03 4.36 8.38
N CYS A 20 1.50 3.62 9.33
CA CYS A 20 0.57 2.52 9.06
C CYS A 20 -0.88 3.01 9.02
N VAL A 21 -1.66 2.41 8.12
CA VAL A 21 -3.12 2.59 8.11
C VAL A 21 -3.73 1.74 9.20
N GLU A 22 -4.28 2.39 10.22
CA GLU A 22 -4.92 1.73 11.37
C GLU A 22 -6.39 1.43 11.10
N VAL A 23 -7.11 2.41 10.56
CA VAL A 23 -8.53 2.28 10.21
C VAL A 23 -8.78 2.84 8.81
N ASP A 24 -9.59 2.17 8.03
CA ASP A 24 -10.00 2.61 6.70
C ASP A 24 -11.47 2.28 6.41
N ALA A 25 -12.07 3.04 5.50
CA ALA A 25 -13.38 2.76 4.96
C ALA A 25 -13.46 3.14 3.48
N VAL A 26 -13.97 2.23 2.67
CA VAL A 26 -14.23 2.45 1.24
C VAL A 26 -15.66 2.95 1.06
N PHE A 27 -15.86 3.95 0.23
CA PHE A 27 -17.18 4.47 -0.10
C PHE A 27 -17.29 4.92 -1.55
N HIS A 28 -18.52 5.04 -2.00
CA HIS A 28 -18.83 5.35 -3.39
C HIS A 28 -19.31 6.78 -3.54
N VAL A 29 -18.82 7.45 -4.58
CA VAL A 29 -19.18 8.83 -4.94
C VAL A 29 -19.74 8.86 -6.35
N ASP A 30 -21.01 9.24 -6.48
CA ASP A 30 -21.69 9.37 -7.76
C ASP A 30 -21.38 10.68 -8.49
N ASN A 31 -20.92 11.69 -7.76
CA ASN A 31 -20.70 13.02 -8.29
C ASN A 31 -19.56 13.73 -7.53
N VAL A 32 -18.47 14.01 -8.26
CA VAL A 32 -17.31 14.74 -7.72
C VAL A 32 -17.68 16.12 -7.21
N GLN A 33 -18.60 16.83 -7.87
CA GLN A 33 -19.04 18.16 -7.44
C GLN A 33 -19.74 18.11 -6.07
N GLU A 34 -20.51 17.05 -5.82
CA GLU A 34 -21.11 16.82 -4.51
C GLU A 34 -20.08 16.57 -3.44
N LEU A 35 -19.07 15.72 -3.71
CA LEU A 35 -17.95 15.51 -2.81
C LEU A 35 -17.24 16.82 -2.46
N CYS A 36 -16.94 17.63 -3.48
CA CYS A 36 -16.28 18.91 -3.28
C CYS A 36 -17.15 19.89 -2.46
N HIS A 37 -18.47 19.85 -2.65
CA HIS A 37 -19.39 20.62 -1.80
C HIS A 37 -19.36 20.14 -0.34
N VAL A 38 -19.32 18.83 -0.11
CA VAL A 38 -19.19 18.24 1.23
C VAL A 38 -17.89 18.63 1.90
N LEU A 39 -16.79 18.64 1.15
CA LEU A 39 -15.45 19.03 1.63
C LEU A 39 -15.20 20.55 1.60
N GLU A 40 -16.21 21.36 1.20
CA GLU A 40 -16.08 22.81 1.06
C GLU A 40 -14.86 23.23 0.21
N THR A 41 -14.53 22.44 -0.81
CA THR A 41 -13.40 22.66 -1.72
C THR A 41 -13.87 22.97 -3.13
N ASP A 42 -12.98 23.55 -3.95
CA ASP A 42 -13.29 23.83 -5.36
C ASP A 42 -13.18 22.56 -6.21
N ALA A 43 -14.25 22.23 -6.94
CA ALA A 43 -14.29 21.10 -7.85
C ALA A 43 -13.25 21.19 -8.99
N ALA A 44 -12.85 22.40 -9.39
CA ALA A 44 -11.81 22.60 -10.40
C ALA A 44 -10.40 22.23 -9.89
N GLY A 45 -10.19 22.27 -8.57
CA GLY A 45 -8.92 21.90 -7.93
C GLY A 45 -8.87 20.45 -7.44
N PHE A 46 -9.99 19.71 -7.44
CA PHE A 46 -10.00 18.34 -6.99
C PHE A 46 -9.42 17.39 -8.03
N ASN A 47 -8.35 16.70 -7.66
CA ASN A 47 -7.70 15.69 -8.49
C ASN A 47 -7.76 14.32 -7.78
N PRO A 48 -8.55 13.35 -8.29
CA PRO A 48 -8.69 12.05 -7.67
C PRO A 48 -7.39 11.24 -7.56
N LYS A 49 -6.33 11.66 -8.26
CA LYS A 49 -5.01 11.00 -8.18
C LYS A 49 -4.16 11.48 -7.00
N LEU A 50 -4.59 12.52 -6.30
CA LEU A 50 -3.90 13.06 -5.13
C LEU A 50 -4.48 12.47 -3.84
N ILE A 51 -3.69 12.60 -2.78
CA ILE A 51 -4.10 12.31 -1.40
C ILE A 51 -4.42 13.63 -0.74
N TYR A 52 -5.53 13.69 -0.01
CA TYR A 52 -6.01 14.87 0.68
C TYR A 52 -6.03 14.61 2.18
N ASP A 53 -5.35 15.45 2.95
CA ASP A 53 -5.49 15.46 4.41
C ASP A 53 -6.85 16.05 4.78
N LEU A 54 -7.54 15.42 5.71
CA LEU A 54 -8.87 15.80 6.18
C LEU A 54 -8.81 16.28 7.61
N ASP A 55 -9.50 17.36 7.90
CA ASP A 55 -9.75 17.79 9.27
C ASP A 55 -10.95 17.03 9.89
N SER A 56 -11.18 17.24 11.20
CA SER A 56 -12.26 16.56 11.92
C SER A 56 -13.66 16.94 11.40
N SER A 57 -13.84 18.14 10.85
CA SER A 57 -15.10 18.58 10.26
C SER A 57 -15.36 17.91 8.90
N ASP A 58 -14.32 17.76 8.07
CA ASP A 58 -14.37 17.00 6.83
C ASP A 58 -14.79 15.55 7.08
N VAL A 59 -14.10 14.90 8.03
CA VAL A 59 -14.42 13.53 8.44
C VAL A 59 -15.86 13.39 8.87
N GLN A 60 -16.35 14.32 9.70
CA GLN A 60 -17.75 14.29 10.18
C GLN A 60 -18.74 14.50 9.04
N ARG A 61 -18.49 15.44 8.11
CA ARG A 61 -19.33 15.66 6.93
C ARG A 61 -19.40 14.42 6.04
N LEU A 62 -18.27 13.78 5.78
CA LEU A 62 -18.21 12.54 4.99
C LEU A 62 -18.94 11.39 5.69
N LYS A 63 -18.74 11.20 7.01
CA LYS A 63 -19.46 10.19 7.80
C LYS A 63 -20.98 10.35 7.69
N VAL A 64 -21.48 11.57 7.84
CA VAL A 64 -22.91 11.86 7.77
C VAL A 64 -23.44 11.66 6.34
N ARG A 65 -22.74 12.20 5.34
CA ARG A 65 -23.20 12.18 3.96
C ARG A 65 -23.21 10.78 3.33
N TYR A 66 -22.18 9.97 3.62
CA TYR A 66 -21.98 8.65 3.02
C TYR A 66 -22.26 7.49 3.99
N GLY A 67 -22.73 7.79 5.21
CA GLY A 67 -23.06 6.75 6.20
C GLY A 67 -21.86 5.92 6.68
N LEU A 68 -20.66 6.52 6.74
CA LEU A 68 -19.44 5.78 7.01
C LEU A 68 -19.36 5.36 8.49
N LYS A 69 -19.08 4.07 8.69
CA LYS A 69 -18.66 3.50 9.97
C LYS A 69 -17.14 3.60 10.07
N PHE A 70 -16.66 4.77 10.44
CA PHE A 70 -15.25 5.09 10.50
C PHE A 70 -14.97 5.87 11.80
N ASP A 71 -14.01 5.39 12.58
CA ASP A 71 -13.53 6.08 13.79
C ASP A 71 -12.01 6.18 13.73
N PRO A 72 -11.45 7.39 13.55
CA PRO A 72 -10.01 7.57 13.42
C PRO A 72 -9.23 7.44 14.72
N GLU A 73 -9.89 7.27 15.89
CA GLU A 73 -9.25 7.12 17.21
C GLU A 73 -8.18 8.20 17.52
N GLY A 74 -8.32 9.40 16.92
CA GLY A 74 -7.37 10.50 17.07
C GLY A 74 -6.18 10.50 16.07
N TYR A 75 -6.09 9.55 15.18
CA TYR A 75 -5.10 9.54 14.10
C TYR A 75 -5.44 10.59 13.02
N PRO A 76 -4.42 11.19 12.37
CA PRO A 76 -4.62 11.98 11.15
C PRO A 76 -5.36 11.20 10.08
N VAL A 77 -6.24 11.89 9.37
CA VAL A 77 -7.11 11.27 8.37
C VAL A 77 -6.78 11.79 6.99
N ARG A 78 -6.76 10.90 6.01
CA ARG A 78 -6.58 11.24 4.61
C ARG A 78 -7.62 10.58 3.71
N LEU A 79 -7.85 11.21 2.55
CA LEU A 79 -8.75 10.73 1.51
C LEU A 79 -7.94 10.44 0.24
N ARG A 80 -8.18 9.30 -0.39
CA ARG A 80 -7.61 8.93 -1.69
C ARG A 80 -8.60 8.15 -2.56
N SER A 81 -8.30 8.03 -3.83
CA SER A 81 -9.02 7.08 -4.69
C SER A 81 -8.80 5.65 -4.25
N ALA A 82 -9.88 4.87 -4.30
CA ALA A 82 -9.79 3.43 -4.11
C ALA A 82 -9.13 2.76 -5.32
N SER A 83 -8.29 1.80 -5.04
CA SER A 83 -7.72 0.89 -6.02
C SER A 83 -8.51 -0.42 -6.05
N ARG A 84 -8.21 -1.27 -7.02
CA ARG A 84 -8.75 -2.63 -7.06
C ARG A 84 -8.34 -3.46 -5.84
N MET A 85 -7.18 -3.12 -5.23
CA MET A 85 -6.69 -3.77 -4.01
C MET A 85 -7.59 -3.53 -2.79
N ASP A 86 -8.27 -2.37 -2.74
CA ASP A 86 -9.16 -2.02 -1.64
C ASP A 86 -10.47 -2.83 -1.65
N SER A 87 -10.77 -3.56 -2.74
CA SER A 87 -11.92 -4.46 -2.83
C SER A 87 -11.63 -5.91 -2.40
N LEU A 88 -10.38 -6.21 -2.01
CA LEU A 88 -10.04 -7.52 -1.48
C LEU A 88 -10.75 -7.78 -0.13
N PRO A 89 -11.20 -9.02 0.13
CA PRO A 89 -11.89 -9.37 1.38
C PRO A 89 -10.96 -9.46 2.60
N TYR A 90 -9.70 -9.09 2.44
CA TYR A 90 -8.69 -8.98 3.48
C TYR A 90 -7.90 -7.69 3.32
N LYS A 91 -7.32 -7.21 4.41
CA LYS A 91 -6.49 -6.00 4.36
C LYS A 91 -5.12 -6.31 3.79
N VAL A 92 -4.72 -5.57 2.75
CA VAL A 92 -3.37 -5.69 2.18
C VAL A 92 -2.34 -5.20 3.20
N HIS A 93 -1.11 -5.72 3.09
CA HIS A 93 -0.02 -5.37 3.98
C HIS A 93 0.63 -4.01 3.66
N THR A 94 0.36 -3.46 2.47
CA THR A 94 0.90 -2.16 2.01
C THR A 94 0.46 -1.04 2.96
N ASN A 95 1.40 -0.18 3.34
CA ASN A 95 1.26 0.87 4.33
C ASN A 95 0.93 0.38 5.76
N ARG A 96 1.23 -0.90 6.04
CA ARG A 96 1.06 -1.56 7.35
C ARG A 96 2.27 -2.42 7.71
N GLU A 97 3.35 -2.33 6.90
CA GLU A 97 4.49 -3.23 6.99
C GLU A 97 5.10 -3.24 8.38
N LEU A 98 5.36 -2.06 8.93
CA LEU A 98 6.01 -1.96 10.23
C LEU A 98 5.13 -2.53 11.36
N SER A 99 3.86 -2.13 11.44
CA SER A 99 2.95 -2.62 12.48
C SER A 99 2.76 -4.14 12.40
N LEU A 100 2.58 -4.68 11.20
CA LEU A 100 2.43 -6.12 10.97
C LEU A 100 3.71 -6.90 11.29
N MET A 101 4.90 -6.33 11.03
CA MET A 101 6.17 -6.92 11.45
C MET A 101 6.33 -6.87 12.97
N LEU A 102 5.91 -5.79 13.62
CA LEU A 102 6.01 -5.63 15.07
C LEU A 102 5.15 -6.65 15.83
N ILE A 103 3.98 -6.98 15.33
CA ILE A 103 3.10 -8.01 15.92
C ILE A 103 3.39 -9.43 15.43
N GLY A 104 4.39 -9.62 14.57
CA GLY A 104 4.83 -10.94 14.11
C GLY A 104 4.04 -11.54 12.94
N THR A 105 3.06 -10.82 12.38
CA THR A 105 2.22 -11.32 11.28
C THR A 105 2.93 -11.27 9.93
N LYS A 106 3.79 -10.24 9.72
CA LYS A 106 4.53 -10.04 8.46
C LYS A 106 6.00 -10.42 8.66
N PRO A 107 6.48 -11.53 8.09
CA PRO A 107 7.87 -11.98 8.26
C PRO A 107 8.87 -11.23 7.39
N LEU A 108 8.43 -10.66 6.26
CA LEU A 108 9.26 -9.95 5.28
C LEU A 108 8.54 -8.70 4.76
N ALA A 109 9.19 -7.55 4.84
CA ALA A 109 8.80 -6.33 4.14
C ALA A 109 9.82 -6.01 3.04
N VAL A 110 9.33 -5.54 1.89
CA VAL A 110 10.13 -5.23 0.71
C VAL A 110 9.71 -3.89 0.15
N PHE A 111 10.67 -3.00 -0.01
CA PHE A 111 10.46 -1.67 -0.55
C PHE A 111 11.35 -1.48 -1.78
N LEU A 112 10.84 -0.78 -2.77
CA LEU A 112 11.56 -0.46 -3.99
C LEU A 112 11.55 1.07 -4.18
N GLU A 113 12.74 1.67 -4.22
CA GLU A 113 12.91 3.11 -4.33
C GLU A 113 13.74 3.49 -5.53
N ALA A 114 13.41 4.60 -6.17
CA ALA A 114 14.25 5.19 -7.20
C ALA A 114 15.50 5.84 -6.60
N CYS A 115 16.67 5.60 -7.19
CA CYS A 115 17.93 6.19 -6.73
C CYS A 115 18.08 7.68 -7.08
N SER A 116 17.36 8.18 -8.08
CA SER A 116 17.31 9.60 -8.41
C SER A 116 16.30 10.30 -7.53
N GLY A 117 16.80 11.05 -6.53
CA GLY A 117 15.99 11.75 -5.54
C GLY A 117 15.12 12.86 -6.13
N GLY A 118 13.91 12.51 -6.52
CA GLY A 118 12.81 13.44 -6.75
C GLY A 118 11.68 13.10 -5.77
N ALA A 119 10.98 14.10 -5.27
CA ALA A 119 9.85 13.96 -4.34
C ALA A 119 8.67 13.16 -4.88
N ASP A 120 8.75 12.66 -6.12
CA ASP A 120 7.72 11.88 -6.85
C ASP A 120 8.00 10.38 -6.92
N SER A 121 9.00 9.85 -6.24
CA SER A 121 9.25 8.41 -6.19
C SER A 121 8.30 7.74 -5.20
N GLY A 122 7.27 7.15 -5.71
CA GLY A 122 6.03 6.72 -5.06
C GLY A 122 6.08 5.66 -3.96
N VAL A 123 7.20 5.33 -3.36
CA VAL A 123 7.28 4.63 -2.06
C VAL A 123 8.54 5.13 -1.36
N ILE A 124 8.39 6.04 -0.45
CA ILE A 124 9.47 6.43 0.45
C ILE A 124 9.56 5.36 1.52
N VAL A 125 10.64 4.58 1.50
CA VAL A 125 10.96 3.78 2.68
C VAL A 125 11.41 4.76 3.76
N GLU A 126 10.58 4.96 4.73
CA GLU A 126 11.01 5.67 5.93
C GLU A 126 11.92 4.74 6.73
N GLU A 127 13.16 4.53 6.22
CA GLU A 127 14.16 3.69 6.89
C GLU A 127 14.32 4.07 8.37
N GLN A 128 14.11 5.34 8.69
CA GLN A 128 14.15 5.87 10.05
C GLN A 128 13.16 5.18 10.98
N LEU A 129 12.01 4.73 10.49
CA LEU A 129 11.01 4.03 11.29
C LEU A 129 11.43 2.59 11.62
N PHE A 130 12.18 1.95 10.72
CA PHE A 130 12.65 0.57 10.89
C PHE A 130 13.98 0.49 11.66
N GLU A 131 14.82 1.52 11.58
CA GLU A 131 16.19 1.51 12.12
C GLU A 131 16.27 1.21 13.63
N PRO A 132 15.37 1.71 14.51
CA PRO A 132 15.40 1.32 15.94
C PRO A 132 15.24 -0.19 16.15
N TYR A 133 14.45 -0.86 15.32
CA TYR A 133 14.19 -2.30 15.43
C TYR A 133 15.30 -3.14 14.82
N VAL A 134 15.99 -2.63 13.81
CA VAL A 134 17.23 -3.22 13.26
C VAL A 134 18.33 -3.11 14.30
N THR A 135 18.52 -1.94 14.90
CA THR A 135 19.53 -1.71 15.97
C THR A 135 19.25 -2.58 17.20
N ALA A 136 17.97 -2.78 17.55
CA ALA A 136 17.55 -3.65 18.64
C ALA A 136 17.64 -5.15 18.30
N GLY A 137 18.06 -5.51 17.09
CA GLY A 137 18.19 -6.91 16.66
C GLY A 137 16.86 -7.65 16.49
N ARG A 138 15.74 -6.92 16.28
CA ARG A 138 14.43 -7.52 15.98
C ARG A 138 14.25 -7.79 14.49
N PHE A 139 14.86 -6.96 13.64
CA PHE A 139 14.80 -7.07 12.18
C PHE A 139 16.20 -7.17 11.60
N ILE A 140 16.33 -7.92 10.52
CA ILE A 140 17.50 -7.97 9.67
C ILE A 140 17.21 -7.11 8.44
N LYS A 141 18.10 -6.16 8.12
CA LYS A 141 18.01 -5.30 6.95
C LYS A 141 18.98 -5.75 5.87
N ARG A 142 18.54 -5.77 4.63
CA ARG A 142 19.39 -5.94 3.44
C ARG A 142 19.02 -4.94 2.37
N VAL A 143 20.01 -4.35 1.71
CA VAL A 143 19.82 -3.42 0.60
C VAL A 143 20.43 -4.00 -0.67
N GLN A 144 19.68 -4.01 -1.75
CA GLN A 144 20.15 -4.29 -3.10
C GLN A 144 20.17 -3.00 -3.90
N HIS A 145 21.29 -2.71 -4.55
CA HIS A 145 21.46 -1.57 -5.46
C HIS A 145 21.47 -2.04 -6.91
N GLY A 146 21.40 -1.10 -7.84
CA GLY A 146 21.58 -1.37 -9.27
C GLY A 146 20.39 -2.08 -9.92
N ILE A 147 19.19 -1.98 -9.37
CA ILE A 147 18.00 -2.61 -9.94
C ILE A 147 17.50 -1.76 -11.09
N ARG A 148 17.37 -2.37 -12.26
CA ARG A 148 16.81 -1.73 -13.46
C ARG A 148 15.49 -2.39 -13.82
N ILE A 149 14.45 -1.56 -14.01
CA ILE A 149 13.13 -2.02 -14.45
C ILE A 149 12.98 -1.73 -15.93
N LYS A 150 12.57 -2.74 -16.70
CA LYS A 150 12.37 -2.60 -18.14
C LYS A 150 11.36 -1.47 -18.42
N GLY A 151 11.77 -0.52 -19.25
CA GLY A 151 10.94 0.66 -19.62
C GLY A 151 11.05 1.84 -18.66
N MET A 152 11.94 1.79 -17.66
CA MET A 152 12.26 2.91 -16.79
C MET A 152 13.74 3.29 -16.95
N ASP A 153 14.01 4.58 -17.14
CA ASP A 153 15.38 5.10 -17.35
C ASP A 153 16.17 5.31 -16.05
N GLN A 154 15.53 5.08 -14.91
CA GLN A 154 16.13 5.28 -13.59
C GLN A 154 16.53 3.95 -12.96
N GLU A 155 17.54 4.03 -12.09
CA GLU A 155 17.99 2.94 -11.25
C GLU A 155 17.21 2.94 -9.93
N PHE A 156 16.95 1.73 -9.41
CA PHE A 156 16.25 1.52 -8.15
C PHE A 156 17.15 0.83 -7.13
N ARG A 157 16.86 1.05 -5.85
CA ARG A 157 17.33 0.22 -4.75
C ARG A 157 16.15 -0.54 -4.16
N ARG A 158 16.39 -1.76 -3.69
CA ARG A 158 15.42 -2.55 -2.93
C ARG A 158 15.89 -2.67 -1.50
N VAL A 159 15.06 -2.27 -0.56
CA VAL A 159 15.30 -2.41 0.88
C VAL A 159 14.40 -3.52 1.40
N LEU A 160 15.00 -4.51 2.06
CA LEU A 160 14.31 -5.67 2.58
C LEU A 160 14.52 -5.74 4.09
N TYR A 161 13.44 -5.98 4.83
CA TYR A 161 13.47 -6.23 6.27
C TYR A 161 12.84 -7.58 6.55
N ALA A 162 13.56 -8.46 7.24
CA ALA A 162 13.03 -9.73 7.72
C ALA A 162 13.01 -9.75 9.25
N GLN A 163 12.07 -10.46 9.84
CA GLN A 163 12.14 -10.82 11.25
C GLN A 163 13.34 -11.73 11.50
N VAL A 164 13.93 -11.62 12.67
CA VAL A 164 15.01 -12.55 13.08
C VAL A 164 14.47 -13.99 13.10
N GLY A 165 15.20 -14.89 12.43
CA GLY A 165 14.79 -16.28 12.18
C GLY A 165 14.08 -16.48 10.81
N GLU A 166 13.72 -15.41 10.13
CA GLU A 166 13.08 -15.43 8.79
C GLU A 166 13.98 -14.86 7.68
N GLU A 167 15.29 -14.74 7.93
CA GLU A 167 16.29 -14.16 7.03
C GLU A 167 16.35 -14.88 5.68
N TRP A 168 16.07 -16.17 5.67
CA TRP A 168 16.03 -17.00 4.48
C TRP A 168 15.04 -16.49 3.43
N ARG A 169 13.99 -15.79 3.88
CA ARG A 169 12.99 -15.19 2.98
C ARG A 169 13.59 -14.11 2.10
N ILE A 170 14.57 -13.37 2.60
CA ILE A 170 15.29 -12.36 1.81
C ILE A 170 15.98 -13.03 0.63
N ASP A 171 16.72 -14.12 0.87
CA ASP A 171 17.45 -14.83 -0.18
C ASP A 171 16.50 -15.49 -1.17
N ALA A 172 15.41 -16.09 -0.67
CA ALA A 172 14.37 -16.70 -1.50
C ALA A 172 13.68 -15.65 -2.39
N TYR A 173 13.34 -14.47 -1.83
CA TYR A 173 12.74 -13.36 -2.57
C TYR A 173 13.66 -12.85 -3.69
N ILE A 174 14.93 -12.63 -3.37
CA ILE A 174 15.93 -12.17 -4.34
C ILE A 174 16.10 -13.19 -5.46
N LEU A 175 16.18 -14.48 -5.13
CA LEU A 175 16.30 -15.56 -6.12
C LEU A 175 15.06 -15.63 -7.01
N MET A 176 13.87 -15.59 -6.41
CA MET A 176 12.59 -15.57 -7.14
C MET A 176 12.55 -14.43 -8.16
N LYS A 177 12.87 -13.20 -7.73
CA LYS A 177 12.89 -12.03 -8.65
C LYS A 177 13.89 -12.23 -9.80
N LYS A 178 15.09 -12.74 -9.55
CA LYS A 178 16.08 -13.04 -10.60
C LYS A 178 15.60 -14.10 -11.60
N VAL A 179 14.86 -15.09 -11.14
CA VAL A 179 14.31 -16.12 -12.02
C VAL A 179 13.18 -15.52 -12.86
N ALA A 180 12.27 -14.77 -12.23
CA ALA A 180 11.15 -14.12 -12.90
C ALA A 180 11.60 -13.09 -13.97
N GLU A 181 12.72 -12.39 -13.77
CA GLU A 181 13.31 -11.49 -14.76
C GLU A 181 13.68 -12.22 -16.07
N ARG A 182 14.01 -13.50 -15.99
CA ARG A 182 14.41 -14.32 -17.16
C ARG A 182 13.26 -15.06 -17.81
N SER A 183 12.33 -15.58 -16.99
CA SER A 183 11.23 -16.43 -17.44
C SER A 183 9.92 -15.69 -17.66
N GLY A 184 9.83 -14.43 -17.23
CA GLY A 184 8.60 -13.69 -17.14
C GLY A 184 7.89 -13.92 -15.80
N TRP A 185 7.03 -12.97 -15.42
CA TRP A 185 6.20 -13.06 -14.23
C TRP A 185 5.01 -14.01 -14.46
N SER A 186 4.65 -14.81 -13.48
CA SER A 186 3.57 -15.78 -13.57
C SER A 186 2.79 -15.88 -12.28
N GLU A 187 1.63 -16.52 -12.32
CA GLU A 187 0.83 -16.84 -11.13
C GLU A 187 1.63 -17.56 -10.05
N ALA A 188 2.51 -18.49 -10.44
CA ALA A 188 3.34 -19.21 -9.47
C ALA A 188 4.30 -18.28 -8.72
N PHE A 189 4.88 -17.28 -9.41
CA PHE A 189 5.71 -16.26 -8.76
C PHE A 189 4.88 -15.33 -7.87
N GLU A 190 3.66 -15.00 -8.27
CA GLU A 190 2.75 -14.20 -7.44
C GLU A 190 2.44 -14.89 -6.12
N ARG A 191 2.06 -16.18 -6.18
CA ARG A 191 1.82 -16.98 -4.98
C ARG A 191 3.05 -17.09 -4.09
N MET A 192 4.21 -17.30 -4.70
CA MET A 192 5.49 -17.37 -3.97
C MET A 192 5.81 -16.03 -3.30
N GLU A 193 5.61 -14.90 -3.98
CA GLU A 193 5.80 -13.58 -3.42
C GLU A 193 4.86 -13.35 -2.25
N GLY A 194 3.58 -13.63 -2.40
CA GLY A 194 2.60 -13.50 -1.31
C GLY A 194 2.98 -14.32 -0.10
N SER A 195 3.35 -15.60 -0.29
CA SER A 195 3.78 -16.47 0.82
C SER A 195 5.06 -15.98 1.50
N LEU A 196 6.03 -15.45 0.74
CA LEU A 196 7.24 -14.86 1.32
C LEU A 196 6.93 -13.59 2.14
N LEU A 197 5.95 -12.80 1.71
CA LEU A 197 5.50 -11.59 2.40
C LEU A 197 4.57 -11.86 3.61
N GLY A 198 4.16 -13.11 3.83
CA GLY A 198 3.33 -13.53 4.96
C GLY A 198 1.84 -13.52 4.71
N TYR A 199 1.39 -13.50 3.45
CA TYR A 199 -0.01 -13.75 3.13
C TYR A 199 -0.35 -15.23 3.27
N GLU A 200 -1.55 -15.52 3.77
CA GLU A 200 -2.09 -16.87 3.88
C GLU A 200 -2.49 -17.42 2.50
N ASP A 201 -2.59 -18.76 2.37
CA ASP A 201 -2.91 -19.42 1.10
C ASP A 201 -4.24 -18.93 0.52
N TRP A 202 -5.28 -18.78 1.35
CA TRP A 202 -6.58 -18.29 0.91
C TRP A 202 -6.54 -16.84 0.41
N GLN A 203 -5.66 -15.99 0.97
CA GLN A 203 -5.45 -14.61 0.50
C GLN A 203 -4.79 -14.61 -0.87
N ASN A 204 -3.79 -15.47 -1.05
CA ASN A 204 -3.16 -15.67 -2.35
C ASN A 204 -4.16 -16.20 -3.40
N ASP A 205 -5.05 -17.13 -3.02
CA ASP A 205 -6.10 -17.66 -3.90
C ASP A 205 -7.05 -16.56 -4.37
N VAL A 206 -7.57 -15.76 -3.44
CA VAL A 206 -8.44 -14.60 -3.77
C VAL A 206 -7.73 -13.60 -4.67
N PHE A 207 -6.47 -13.28 -4.36
CA PHE A 207 -5.68 -12.36 -5.18
C PHE A 207 -5.53 -12.88 -6.61
N ILE A 208 -5.15 -14.14 -6.77
CA ILE A 208 -4.98 -14.78 -8.08
C ILE A 208 -6.31 -14.81 -8.84
N GLU A 209 -7.39 -15.20 -8.22
CA GLU A 209 -8.71 -15.21 -8.86
C GLU A 209 -9.09 -13.80 -9.36
N MET A 210 -8.88 -12.77 -8.54
CA MET A 210 -9.24 -11.39 -8.88
C MET A 210 -8.37 -10.79 -9.99
N PHE A 211 -7.06 -11.07 -10.00
CA PHE A 211 -6.12 -10.39 -10.88
C PHE A 211 -5.68 -11.21 -12.10
N TYR A 212 -5.79 -12.54 -12.02
CA TYR A 212 -5.39 -13.47 -13.08
C TYR A 212 -6.57 -14.30 -13.62
N GLY A 213 -7.65 -14.51 -12.86
CA GLY A 213 -8.79 -15.34 -13.25
C GLY A 213 -9.69 -14.77 -14.36
N ALA A 214 -9.46 -13.55 -14.83
CA ALA A 214 -10.24 -12.91 -15.90
C ALA A 214 -9.71 -13.21 -17.33
N SER A 215 -8.88 -14.22 -17.51
CA SER A 215 -8.23 -14.59 -18.80
C SER A 215 -8.69 -15.96 -19.30
N VAL A 216 -10.03 -16.23 -19.23
CA VAL A 216 -10.64 -17.37 -19.94
C VAL A 216 -11.79 -16.88 -20.80
#